data_4113cec1368f5961f87af3c2af797790
#
_entry.id   4113cec1368f5961f87af3c2af797790
#
_cell.length_a   1.000
_cell.length_b   1.000
_cell.length_c   1.000
_cell.angle_alpha   90.00
_cell.angle_beta   90.00
_cell.angle_gamma   90.00
#
_symmetry.space_group_name_H-M   'P 1'
#
loop_
_entity.id
_entity.type
_entity.pdbx_description
1 polymer ?
#
loop_
_entity_poly.entity_id
_entity_poly.type
_entity_poly.pdbx_seq_one_letter_code
_entity_poly.pdbx_strand_id
1 'polypeptide(L)'
;MVNETSQPITRSNPFIRMNIIIDDTDHPLIIKVASIQAARRQVYFIDNDDYFQHRLMTTDEEGKEYEDNGERAIFYARGVLETVKKLRWCPDIIHCHGWMSAIVPLFIKKAYYDEPSFRDSKVIFSVYGNGFQS
;
A
#
# COMPACT_ATOMS: atom_id res chain seq x y z
N MET A 1 19.15 -15.07 -20.36
CA MET A 1 19.58 -13.66 -20.50
C MET A 1 18.31 -12.81 -20.53
N VAL A 2 17.87 -12.31 -19.39
CA VAL A 2 16.71 -11.43 -19.30
C VAL A 2 17.18 -10.04 -19.62
N ASN A 3 16.80 -9.50 -20.77
CA ASN A 3 16.98 -8.09 -21.07
C ASN A 3 16.00 -7.30 -20.21
N GLU A 4 16.43 -6.86 -19.05
CA GLU A 4 15.77 -5.80 -18.32
C GLU A 4 15.96 -4.50 -19.08
N THR A 5 15.06 -4.25 -20.00
CA THR A 5 14.84 -2.89 -20.47
C THR A 5 14.16 -2.16 -19.34
N SER A 6 14.96 -1.57 -18.44
CA SER A 6 14.47 -0.63 -17.45
C SER A 6 13.88 0.57 -18.21
N GLN A 7 12.56 0.57 -18.31
CA GLN A 7 11.84 1.69 -18.88
C GLN A 7 12.00 2.91 -17.96
N PRO A 8 12.28 4.09 -18.50
CA PRO A 8 12.46 5.28 -17.68
C PRO A 8 11.17 5.60 -16.96
N ILE A 9 11.22 5.56 -15.63
CA ILE A 9 10.15 6.04 -14.75
C ILE A 9 10.23 7.55 -14.79
N THR A 10 9.30 8.19 -15.49
CA THR A 10 9.22 9.65 -15.49
C THR A 10 8.64 10.08 -14.16
N ARG A 11 9.46 10.64 -13.28
CA ARG A 11 9.01 11.26 -12.05
C ARG A 11 8.29 12.56 -12.38
N SER A 12 7.00 12.52 -12.59
CA SER A 12 6.18 13.70 -12.38
C SER A 12 5.92 13.80 -10.87
N ASN A 13 6.27 14.92 -10.27
CA ASN A 13 6.23 15.10 -8.84
C ASN A 13 4.98 15.89 -8.39
N PRO A 14 3.81 15.27 -8.24
CA PRO A 14 2.91 15.70 -7.19
C PRO A 14 2.93 14.67 -6.07
N PHE A 15 3.39 15.06 -4.90
CA PHE A 15 3.15 14.28 -3.71
C PHE A 15 1.87 14.77 -3.04
N ILE A 16 1.07 13.82 -2.57
CA ILE A 16 -0.10 14.10 -1.73
C ILE A 16 0.34 13.83 -0.30
N ARG A 17 0.00 14.75 0.60
CA ARG A 17 0.20 14.57 2.03
C ARG A 17 -1.13 14.41 2.72
N MET A 18 -1.21 13.43 3.60
CA MET A 18 -2.33 13.19 4.53
C MET A 18 -1.78 12.76 5.88
N ASN A 19 -2.64 12.71 6.89
CA ASN A 19 -2.33 12.07 8.16
C ASN A 19 -3.21 10.84 8.34
N ILE A 20 -2.61 9.76 8.83
CA ILE A 20 -3.31 8.54 9.25
C ILE A 20 -3.20 8.46 10.77
N ILE A 21 -4.32 8.37 11.44
CA ILE A 21 -4.36 8.22 12.90
C ILE A 21 -4.37 6.73 13.23
N ILE A 22 -3.40 6.30 14.02
CA ILE A 22 -3.32 4.96 14.59
C ILE A 22 -3.04 5.14 16.08
N ASP A 23 -3.87 4.51 16.92
CA ASP A 23 -3.78 4.60 18.38
C ASP A 23 -3.61 6.05 18.91
N ASP A 24 -4.48 6.93 18.45
CA ASP A 24 -4.50 8.37 18.77
C ASP A 24 -3.22 9.13 18.39
N THR A 25 -2.36 8.53 17.57
CA THR A 25 -1.13 9.16 17.08
C THR A 25 -1.25 9.45 15.58
N ASP A 26 -0.91 10.68 15.21
CA ASP A 26 -0.86 11.10 13.80
C ASP A 26 0.42 10.58 13.14
N HIS A 27 0.22 9.87 12.04
CA HIS A 27 1.32 9.41 11.18
C HIS A 27 1.23 10.09 9.82
N PRO A 28 2.25 10.86 9.40
CA PRO A 28 2.26 11.48 8.08
C PRO A 28 2.25 10.42 6.99
N LEU A 29 1.33 10.55 6.05
CA LEU A 29 1.28 9.75 4.83
C LEU A 29 1.75 10.60 3.65
N ILE A 30 2.83 10.19 3.03
CA ILE A 30 3.36 10.81 1.83
C ILE A 30 3.13 9.87 0.66
N ILE A 31 2.42 10.35 -0.35
CA ILE A 31 2.15 9.58 -1.56
C ILE A 31 2.95 10.18 -2.70
N LYS A 32 3.85 9.38 -3.25
CA LYS A 32 4.64 9.71 -4.43
C LYS A 32 4.07 8.96 -5.63
N VAL A 33 4.01 9.60 -6.79
CA VAL A 33 3.44 9.01 -8.00
C VAL A 33 4.51 8.91 -9.07
N ALA A 34 4.60 7.74 -9.70
CA ALA A 34 5.39 7.53 -10.90
C ALA A 34 4.52 6.96 -12.01
N SER A 35 4.77 7.39 -13.24
CA SER A 35 4.03 6.91 -14.41
C SER A 35 4.92 6.05 -15.29
N ILE A 36 4.41 4.91 -15.70
CA ILE A 36 5.01 4.03 -16.69
C ILE A 36 4.22 4.22 -17.98
N GLN A 37 4.66 5.14 -18.83
CA GLN A 37 3.89 5.57 -20.01
C GLN A 37 3.63 4.44 -21.00
N ALA A 38 4.61 3.61 -21.28
CA ALA A 38 4.48 2.50 -22.21
C ALA A 38 3.43 1.45 -21.77
N ALA A 39 3.23 1.28 -20.48
CA ALA A 39 2.25 0.35 -19.92
C ALA A 39 0.93 1.04 -19.53
N ARG A 40 0.83 2.36 -19.69
CA ARG A 40 -0.30 3.18 -19.21
C ARG A 40 -0.64 2.91 -17.75
N ARG A 41 0.39 2.80 -16.91
CA ARG A 41 0.27 2.50 -15.48
C ARG A 41 0.79 3.66 -14.66
N GLN A 42 0.15 3.86 -13.52
CA GLN A 42 0.64 4.73 -12.46
C GLN A 42 1.00 3.86 -11.25
N VAL A 43 2.11 4.21 -10.60
CA VAL A 43 2.57 3.58 -9.37
C VAL A 43 2.51 4.61 -8.26
N TYR A 44 1.78 4.31 -7.21
CA TYR A 44 1.65 5.15 -6.03
C TYR A 44 2.49 4.53 -4.91
N PHE A 45 3.44 5.29 -4.41
CA PHE A 45 4.28 4.87 -3.30
C PHE A 45 3.70 5.43 -2.00
N ILE A 46 3.37 4.54 -1.10
CA ILE A 46 2.96 4.88 0.26
C ILE A 46 4.22 5.01 1.10
N ASP A 47 4.51 6.20 1.58
CA ASP A 47 5.74 6.50 2.28
C ASP A 47 5.47 7.11 3.66
N ASN A 48 6.29 6.71 4.61
CA ASN A 48 6.36 7.26 5.96
C ASN A 48 7.75 6.96 6.53
N ASP A 49 8.38 7.98 7.09
CA ASP A 49 9.76 7.86 7.58
C ASP A 49 9.89 6.85 8.72
N ASP A 50 8.91 6.81 9.63
CA ASP A 50 8.97 5.93 10.81
C ASP A 50 8.76 4.46 10.46
N TYR A 51 7.87 4.17 9.49
CA TYR A 51 7.48 2.80 9.18
C TYR A 51 8.29 2.16 8.05
N PHE A 52 8.76 2.94 7.08
CA PHE A 52 9.30 2.39 5.84
C PHE A 52 10.72 2.81 5.51
N GLN A 53 11.20 3.95 6.02
CA GLN A 53 12.51 4.44 5.67
C GLN A 53 13.61 3.51 6.21
N HIS A 54 14.56 3.14 5.34
CA HIS A 54 15.69 2.27 5.67
C HIS A 54 15.30 0.91 6.28
N ARG A 55 14.12 0.41 5.92
CA ARG A 55 13.60 -0.87 6.41
C ARG A 55 13.25 -1.80 5.25
N LEU A 56 13.57 -3.06 5.41
CA LEU A 56 13.14 -4.11 4.49
C LEU A 56 11.63 -4.39 4.67
N MET A 57 11.10 -5.31 3.86
CA MET A 57 9.65 -5.53 3.84
C MET A 57 9.12 -6.00 5.20
N THR A 58 9.68 -7.02 5.78
CA THR A 58 9.16 -7.66 7.00
C THR A 58 10.21 -7.98 8.05
N THR A 59 11.46 -8.07 7.64
CA THR A 59 12.59 -8.46 8.47
C THR A 59 13.72 -7.46 8.32
N ASP A 60 14.60 -7.42 9.30
CA ASP A 60 15.87 -6.72 9.20
C ASP A 60 16.88 -7.50 8.35
N GLU A 61 18.10 -6.97 8.22
CA GLU A 61 19.18 -7.60 7.46
C GLU A 61 19.63 -8.93 8.04
N GLU A 62 19.34 -9.17 9.32
CA GLU A 62 19.65 -10.41 10.04
C GLU A 62 18.51 -11.45 9.94
N GLY A 63 17.41 -11.09 9.30
CA GLY A 63 16.23 -11.95 9.11
C GLY A 63 15.26 -11.95 10.28
N LYS A 64 15.42 -11.05 11.26
CA LYS A 64 14.49 -10.90 12.38
C LYS A 64 13.31 -10.03 11.98
N GLU A 65 12.10 -10.48 12.28
CA GLU A 65 10.88 -9.73 12.03
C GLU A 65 10.83 -8.44 12.86
N TYR A 66 10.33 -7.36 12.23
CA TYR A 66 10.09 -6.12 12.96
C TYR A 66 8.87 -6.26 13.87
N GLU A 67 9.00 -5.78 15.10
CA GLU A 67 7.94 -5.84 16.11
C GLU A 67 6.69 -5.06 15.73
N ASP A 68 6.84 -3.98 14.95
CA ASP A 68 5.77 -3.11 14.51
C ASP A 68 5.18 -3.49 13.13
N ASN A 69 5.44 -4.69 12.62
CA ASN A 69 4.94 -5.15 11.34
C ASN A 69 3.41 -5.08 11.23
N GLY A 70 2.69 -5.32 12.33
CA GLY A 70 1.24 -5.18 12.39
C GLY A 70 0.78 -3.74 12.13
N GLU A 71 1.38 -2.77 12.81
CA GLU A 71 1.10 -1.34 12.60
C GLU A 71 1.47 -0.88 11.19
N ARG A 72 2.59 -1.36 10.68
CA ARG A 72 3.04 -1.09 9.31
C ARG A 72 2.02 -1.57 8.28
N ALA A 73 1.46 -2.76 8.47
CA ALA A 73 0.41 -3.31 7.60
C ALA A 73 -0.88 -2.49 7.67
N ILE A 74 -1.29 -2.06 8.87
CA ILE A 74 -2.45 -1.19 9.09
C ILE A 74 -2.23 0.15 8.40
N PHE A 75 -1.08 0.78 8.60
CA PHE A 75 -0.74 2.05 7.99
C PHE A 75 -0.77 1.95 6.45
N TYR A 76 -0.16 0.91 5.91
CA TYR A 76 -0.15 0.67 4.46
C TYR A 76 -1.56 0.49 3.91
N ALA A 77 -2.37 -0.37 4.51
CA ALA A 77 -3.73 -0.64 4.07
C ALA A 77 -4.61 0.62 4.10
N ARG A 78 -4.59 1.36 5.21
CA ARG A 78 -5.33 2.62 5.33
C ARG A 78 -4.80 3.68 4.37
N GLY A 79 -3.50 3.76 4.21
CA GLY A 79 -2.87 4.68 3.27
C GLY A 79 -3.32 4.44 1.83
N VAL A 80 -3.38 3.20 1.39
CA VAL A 80 -3.91 2.83 0.07
C VAL A 80 -5.37 3.24 -0.08
N LEU A 81 -6.22 2.87 0.87
CA LEU A 81 -7.66 3.14 0.78
C LEU A 81 -7.98 4.64 0.85
N GLU A 82 -7.31 5.39 1.72
CA GLU A 82 -7.46 6.84 1.78
C GLU A 82 -6.95 7.54 0.51
N THR A 83 -5.90 7.00 -0.11
CA THR A 83 -5.42 7.49 -1.41
C THR A 83 -6.46 7.32 -2.50
N VAL A 84 -7.06 6.14 -2.60
CA VAL A 84 -8.13 5.84 -3.58
C VAL A 84 -9.32 6.77 -3.38
N LYS A 85 -9.75 6.98 -2.14
CA LYS A 85 -10.82 7.95 -1.79
C LYS A 85 -10.47 9.36 -2.23
N LYS A 86 -9.27 9.83 -1.89
CA LYS A 86 -8.84 11.19 -2.21
C LYS A 86 -8.77 11.45 -3.71
N LEU A 87 -8.39 10.45 -4.48
CA LEU A 87 -8.38 10.49 -5.93
C LEU A 87 -9.78 10.36 -6.54
N ARG A 88 -10.81 10.12 -5.73
CA ARG A 88 -12.19 9.87 -6.16
C ARG A 88 -12.26 8.74 -7.19
N TRP A 89 -11.43 7.75 -7.01
CA TRP A 89 -11.38 6.59 -7.87
C TRP A 89 -12.30 5.49 -7.34
N CYS A 90 -13.03 4.84 -8.24
CA CYS A 90 -13.89 3.70 -7.92
C CYS A 90 -13.33 2.47 -8.65
N PRO A 91 -12.38 1.76 -8.06
CA PRO A 91 -11.79 0.59 -8.71
C PRO A 91 -12.80 -0.54 -8.84
N ASP A 92 -12.82 -1.19 -10.00
CA ASP A 92 -13.63 -2.39 -10.23
C ASP A 92 -13.05 -3.60 -9.50
N ILE A 93 -11.72 -3.70 -9.48
CA ILE A 93 -10.98 -4.78 -8.86
C ILE A 93 -9.87 -4.21 -8.00
N ILE A 94 -9.77 -4.71 -6.78
CA ILE A 94 -8.66 -4.46 -5.86
C ILE A 94 -7.92 -5.78 -5.68
N HIS A 95 -6.71 -5.86 -6.21
CA HIS A 95 -5.90 -7.06 -6.11
C HIS A 95 -4.79 -6.87 -5.08
N CYS A 96 -4.92 -7.54 -3.96
CA CYS A 96 -3.99 -7.50 -2.84
C CYS A 96 -2.94 -8.59 -2.98
N HIS A 97 -1.68 -8.24 -2.79
CA HIS A 97 -0.55 -9.14 -2.89
C HIS A 97 0.23 -9.19 -1.58
N GLY A 98 0.44 -10.39 -1.07
CA GLY A 98 1.26 -10.63 0.10
C GLY A 98 0.63 -10.19 1.43
N TRP A 99 1.27 -10.55 2.53
CA TRP A 99 0.68 -10.39 3.84
C TRP A 99 0.51 -8.92 4.29
N MET A 100 1.38 -8.00 3.84
CA MET A 100 1.23 -6.57 4.16
C MET A 100 -0.10 -5.99 3.68
N SER A 101 -0.69 -6.55 2.64
CA SER A 101 -1.99 -6.13 2.12
C SER A 101 -3.16 -6.99 2.62
N ALA A 102 -2.91 -7.99 3.47
CA ALA A 102 -3.91 -8.96 3.90
C ALA A 102 -5.07 -8.35 4.68
N ILE A 103 -4.83 -7.23 5.37
CA ILE A 103 -5.87 -6.54 6.13
C ILE A 103 -6.78 -5.66 5.25
N VAL A 104 -6.39 -5.35 4.01
CA VAL A 104 -7.18 -4.48 3.11
C VAL A 104 -8.59 -5.01 2.88
N PRO A 105 -8.82 -6.29 2.58
CA PRO A 105 -10.18 -6.83 2.44
C PRO A 105 -11.05 -6.64 3.67
N LEU A 106 -10.46 -6.78 4.85
CA LEU A 106 -11.17 -6.57 6.12
C LEU A 106 -11.59 -5.11 6.29
N PHE A 107 -10.69 -4.18 6.01
CA PHE A 107 -11.01 -2.74 6.06
C PHE A 107 -12.13 -2.38 5.09
N ILE A 108 -12.09 -2.87 3.85
CA ILE A 108 -13.13 -2.60 2.85
C ILE A 108 -14.50 -3.08 3.35
N LYS A 109 -14.56 -4.26 3.97
CA LYS A 109 -15.83 -4.84 4.45
C LYS A 109 -16.33 -4.23 5.76
N LYS A 110 -15.47 -3.65 6.58
CA LYS A 110 -15.82 -3.18 7.92
C LYS A 110 -15.71 -1.67 8.07
N ALA A 111 -14.54 -1.11 7.93
CA ALA A 111 -14.30 0.32 8.14
C ALA A 111 -14.79 1.19 6.97
N TYR A 112 -14.75 0.66 5.76
CA TYR A 112 -15.13 1.36 4.52
C TYR A 112 -16.36 0.74 3.85
N TYR A 113 -17.21 0.02 4.60
CA TYR A 113 -18.35 -0.71 4.04
C TYR A 113 -19.38 0.21 3.36
N ASP A 114 -19.51 1.45 3.80
CA ASP A 114 -20.42 2.47 3.28
C ASP A 114 -19.72 3.49 2.37
N GLU A 115 -18.43 3.32 2.11
CA GLU A 115 -17.66 4.20 1.25
C GLU A 115 -18.01 3.97 -0.22
N PRO A 116 -18.56 4.98 -0.93
CA PRO A 116 -18.98 4.83 -2.33
C PRO A 116 -17.86 4.37 -3.27
N SER A 117 -16.61 4.75 -3.01
CA SER A 117 -15.45 4.34 -3.82
C SER A 117 -15.26 2.83 -3.90
N PHE A 118 -15.66 2.09 -2.87
CA PHE A 118 -15.43 0.64 -2.76
C PHE A 118 -16.69 -0.20 -2.88
N ARG A 119 -17.85 0.41 -3.05
CA ARG A 119 -19.14 -0.26 -3.06
C ARG A 119 -19.20 -1.44 -4.03
N ASP A 120 -18.71 -1.24 -5.25
CA ASP A 120 -18.80 -2.21 -6.33
C ASP A 120 -17.46 -2.91 -6.60
N SER A 121 -16.44 -2.64 -5.78
CA SER A 121 -15.13 -3.23 -5.93
C SER A 121 -15.12 -4.71 -5.54
N LYS A 122 -14.54 -5.54 -6.40
CA LYS A 122 -14.22 -6.93 -6.09
C LYS A 122 -12.80 -7.02 -5.58
N VAL A 123 -12.60 -7.79 -4.52
CA VAL A 123 -11.29 -7.96 -3.89
C VAL A 123 -10.74 -9.34 -4.19
N ILE A 124 -9.53 -9.38 -4.73
CA ILE A 124 -8.76 -10.60 -4.98
C ILE A 124 -7.54 -10.55 -4.07
N PHE A 125 -7.21 -11.66 -3.44
CA PHE A 125 -6.02 -11.77 -2.60
C PHE A 125 -5.12 -12.90 -3.08
N SER A 126 -3.86 -12.56 -3.41
CA SER A 126 -2.82 -13.54 -3.74
C SER A 126 -1.91 -13.78 -2.56
N VAL A 127 -1.83 -15.03 -2.14
CA VAL A 127 -0.97 -15.47 -1.05
C VAL A 127 0.38 -15.88 -1.62
N TYR A 128 1.44 -15.26 -1.12
CA TYR A 128 2.81 -15.61 -1.47
C TYR A 128 3.58 -15.97 -0.21
N GLY A 129 4.34 -17.05 -0.31
CA GLY A 129 5.24 -17.46 0.75
C GLY A 129 4.52 -17.86 2.04
N ASN A 130 5.20 -18.51 2.91
CA ASN A 130 4.65 -19.10 4.12
C ASN A 130 5.25 -18.48 5.39
N GLY A 131 5.46 -17.17 5.35
CA GLY A 131 6.15 -16.44 6.42
C GLY A 131 5.44 -16.34 7.75
N PHE A 132 4.25 -16.93 7.90
CA PHE A 132 3.60 -17.02 9.21
C PHE A 132 4.00 -18.30 9.89
N GLN A 133 5.08 -18.22 10.64
CA GLN A 133 5.24 -19.13 11.78
C GLN A 133 4.62 -18.43 12.98
N SER A 134 3.52 -18.99 13.42
CA SER A 134 2.88 -18.63 14.70
C SER A 134 3.81 -18.92 15.85
#